data_5b9277cc6dcd9ea9af5ef4e97aa8d83b
#
_entry.id   5b9277cc6dcd9ea9af5ef4e97aa8d83b
#
_cell.length_a   1.000
_cell.length_b   1.000
_cell.length_c   1.000
_cell.angle_alpha   90.00
_cell.angle_beta   90.00
_cell.angle_gamma   90.00
#
_symmetry.space_group_name_H-M   'P 1'
#
loop_
_entity.id
_entity.type
_entity.pdbx_description
1 polymer ?
#
loop_
_entity_poly.entity_id
_entity_poly.type
_entity_poly.pdbx_seq_one_letter_code
_entity_poly.pdbx_strand_id
1 'polypeptide(L)'
;MNKQSIELLLDDCDSDEPTRQAGAILDLVDAEVYEAAPKIVRLLKSPDAAIRFTAAEALGYLGSEEVETVGPALMNLLDDEEELVRSEAVEALGDIDYTPAVESIEYLLRKDPSALVRASAAETLGYLGKSQAINTLELSLLDTNEDEAVRCYAANSIGLLGTPQLLPKLENYLNSELPLSVKAELLGAKYWLGAKEDIAKLVNLLDKADEDFAQHILTILTDLAEREEQPTLAKDAPDLERVLRAIANRFPFTGNQAEKILALTD
;
A
#
# COMPACT_ATOMS: atom_id res chain seq x y z
N MET A 1 0.16 -21.01 20.57
CA MET A 1 -0.39 -20.73 21.91
C MET A 1 -1.26 -21.90 22.36
N ASN A 2 -1.52 -22.11 23.68
CA ASN A 2 -2.45 -23.16 24.10
C ASN A 2 -3.90 -22.63 24.16
N LYS A 3 -4.89 -23.55 24.13
CA LYS A 3 -6.33 -23.19 24.09
C LYS A 3 -6.77 -22.29 25.25
N GLN A 4 -6.27 -22.56 26.46
CA GLN A 4 -6.63 -21.77 27.65
C GLN A 4 -6.11 -20.32 27.56
N SER A 5 -4.91 -20.12 26.98
CA SER A 5 -4.39 -18.78 26.74
C SER A 5 -5.21 -18.01 25.68
N ILE A 6 -5.66 -18.68 24.63
CA ILE A 6 -6.53 -18.08 23.62
C ILE A 6 -7.88 -17.66 24.25
N GLU A 7 -8.50 -18.53 25.04
CA GLU A 7 -9.76 -18.22 25.74
C GLU A 7 -9.64 -16.97 26.63
N LEU A 8 -8.50 -16.81 27.35
CA LEU A 8 -8.24 -15.62 28.16
C LEU A 8 -8.12 -14.34 27.31
N LEU A 9 -7.42 -14.39 26.17
CA LEU A 9 -7.32 -13.22 25.27
C LEU A 9 -8.67 -12.86 24.66
N LEU A 10 -9.47 -13.85 24.27
CA LEU A 10 -10.83 -13.60 23.80
C LEU A 10 -11.73 -12.96 24.88
N ASP A 11 -11.55 -13.36 26.15
CA ASP A 11 -12.25 -12.71 27.28
C ASP A 11 -11.74 -11.27 27.49
N ASP A 12 -10.42 -11.03 27.33
CA ASP A 12 -9.82 -9.71 27.47
C ASP A 12 -10.27 -8.72 26.37
N CYS A 13 -10.69 -9.21 25.20
CA CYS A 13 -11.37 -8.39 24.19
C CYS A 13 -12.71 -7.81 24.68
N ASP A 14 -13.37 -8.39 25.69
CA ASP A 14 -14.59 -7.86 26.31
C ASP A 14 -14.30 -6.97 27.53
N SER A 15 -13.04 -6.67 27.84
CA SER A 15 -12.66 -5.81 28.97
C SER A 15 -13.18 -4.38 28.78
N ASP A 16 -13.54 -3.70 29.85
CA ASP A 16 -13.86 -2.27 29.85
C ASP A 16 -12.59 -1.39 29.77
N GLU A 17 -11.38 -1.97 29.84
CA GLU A 17 -10.10 -1.29 29.79
C GLU A 17 -9.53 -1.31 28.36
N PRO A 18 -9.45 -0.14 27.66
CA PRO A 18 -8.97 -0.09 26.27
C PRO A 18 -7.54 -0.66 26.08
N THR A 19 -6.64 -0.43 27.05
CA THR A 19 -5.27 -0.97 26.99
C THR A 19 -5.25 -2.49 27.05
N ARG A 20 -6.18 -3.11 27.77
CA ARG A 20 -6.31 -4.55 27.85
C ARG A 20 -6.92 -5.14 26.59
N GLN A 21 -7.95 -4.47 26.02
CA GLN A 21 -8.51 -4.83 24.72
C GLN A 21 -7.44 -4.79 23.62
N ALA A 22 -6.71 -3.67 23.51
CA ALA A 22 -5.65 -3.52 22.51
C ALA A 22 -4.56 -4.59 22.65
N GLY A 23 -4.09 -4.85 23.88
CA GLY A 23 -3.11 -5.89 24.15
C GLY A 23 -3.60 -7.28 23.73
N ALA A 24 -4.85 -7.61 24.03
CA ALA A 24 -5.45 -8.87 23.63
C ALA A 24 -5.56 -9.03 22.10
N ILE A 25 -5.94 -7.96 21.39
CA ILE A 25 -5.99 -7.96 19.92
C ILE A 25 -4.61 -8.24 19.33
N LEU A 26 -3.57 -7.52 19.79
CA LEU A 26 -2.21 -7.69 19.29
C LEU A 26 -1.66 -9.09 19.56
N ASP A 27 -1.88 -9.64 20.77
CA ASP A 27 -1.46 -10.99 21.11
C ASP A 27 -2.19 -12.07 20.27
N LEU A 28 -3.45 -11.83 19.87
CA LEU A 28 -4.20 -12.71 18.97
C LEU A 28 -3.67 -12.66 17.54
N VAL A 29 -3.25 -11.47 17.06
CA VAL A 29 -2.61 -11.30 15.76
C VAL A 29 -1.25 -12.00 15.74
N ASP A 30 -0.39 -11.73 16.74
CA ASP A 30 0.95 -12.35 16.85
C ASP A 30 0.89 -13.88 16.93
N ALA A 31 -0.21 -14.41 17.46
CA ALA A 31 -0.44 -15.84 17.55
C ALA A 31 -1.21 -16.43 16.36
N GLU A 32 -1.53 -15.64 15.35
CA GLU A 32 -2.28 -16.03 14.13
C GLU A 32 -3.60 -16.75 14.46
N VAL A 33 -4.39 -16.20 15.42
CA VAL A 33 -5.65 -16.79 15.88
C VAL A 33 -6.81 -16.32 14.99
N TYR A 34 -6.97 -16.91 13.80
CA TYR A 34 -8.00 -16.53 12.80
C TYR A 34 -9.43 -16.64 13.36
N GLU A 35 -9.70 -17.61 14.22
CA GLU A 35 -11.01 -17.78 14.88
C GLU A 35 -11.39 -16.62 15.81
N ALA A 36 -10.47 -15.68 16.08
CA ALA A 36 -10.76 -14.46 16.85
C ALA A 36 -11.50 -13.39 16.02
N ALA A 37 -11.47 -13.44 14.69
CA ALA A 37 -12.04 -12.41 13.82
C ALA A 37 -13.51 -12.04 14.17
N PRO A 38 -14.47 -12.96 14.42
CA PRO A 38 -15.81 -12.61 14.81
C PRO A 38 -15.92 -11.86 16.15
N LYS A 39 -14.94 -12.06 17.04
CA LYS A 39 -14.86 -11.34 18.32
C LYS A 39 -14.34 -9.93 18.10
N ILE A 40 -13.26 -9.79 17.31
CA ILE A 40 -12.64 -8.52 17.00
C ILE A 40 -13.59 -7.60 16.20
N VAL A 41 -14.43 -8.13 15.31
CA VAL A 41 -15.47 -7.38 14.58
C VAL A 41 -16.37 -6.54 15.53
N ARG A 42 -16.62 -7.00 16.77
CA ARG A 42 -17.41 -6.22 17.73
C ARG A 42 -16.69 -4.96 18.18
N LEU A 43 -15.37 -4.98 18.22
CA LEU A 43 -14.52 -3.86 18.65
C LEU A 43 -14.44 -2.73 17.61
N LEU A 44 -14.84 -2.98 16.35
CA LEU A 44 -15.05 -1.93 15.35
C LEU A 44 -16.13 -0.90 15.76
N LYS A 45 -16.93 -1.19 16.78
CA LYS A 45 -17.93 -0.28 17.34
C LYS A 45 -17.51 0.34 18.68
N SER A 46 -16.26 0.20 19.06
CA SER A 46 -15.75 0.80 20.30
C SER A 46 -15.93 2.32 20.29
N PRO A 47 -16.27 2.94 21.44
CA PRO A 47 -16.25 4.39 21.56
C PRO A 47 -14.82 4.96 21.45
N ASP A 48 -13.80 4.14 21.70
CA ASP A 48 -12.39 4.52 21.59
C ASP A 48 -11.87 4.30 20.15
N ALA A 49 -11.46 5.38 19.49
CA ALA A 49 -10.96 5.33 18.13
C ALA A 49 -9.69 4.47 17.97
N ALA A 50 -8.82 4.45 18.98
CA ALA A 50 -7.63 3.60 18.94
C ALA A 50 -7.99 2.12 18.93
N ILE A 51 -9.05 1.72 19.64
CA ILE A 51 -9.55 0.33 19.59
C ILE A 51 -10.18 0.03 18.24
N ARG A 52 -10.95 0.96 17.64
CA ARG A 52 -11.51 0.76 16.29
C ARG A 52 -10.40 0.59 15.26
N PHE A 53 -9.35 1.43 15.34
CA PHE A 53 -8.17 1.32 14.50
C PHE A 53 -7.47 -0.04 14.64
N THR A 54 -7.06 -0.40 15.87
CA THR A 54 -6.37 -1.67 16.14
C THR A 54 -7.22 -2.89 15.74
N ALA A 55 -8.54 -2.80 15.91
CA ALA A 55 -9.45 -3.86 15.48
C ALA A 55 -9.55 -3.97 13.95
N ALA A 56 -9.53 -2.84 13.22
CA ALA A 56 -9.54 -2.84 11.77
C ALA A 56 -8.22 -3.43 11.22
N GLU A 57 -7.06 -2.98 11.75
CA GLU A 57 -5.74 -3.52 11.43
C GLU A 57 -5.69 -5.05 11.65
N ALA A 58 -6.09 -5.51 12.84
CA ALA A 58 -6.12 -6.94 13.15
C ALA A 58 -7.02 -7.75 12.20
N LEU A 59 -8.12 -7.17 11.74
CA LEU A 59 -9.03 -7.83 10.80
C LEU A 59 -8.47 -7.86 9.37
N GLY A 60 -7.59 -6.95 8.98
CA GLY A 60 -6.80 -7.08 7.77
C GLY A 60 -5.98 -8.38 7.77
N TYR A 61 -5.32 -8.69 8.89
CA TYR A 61 -4.52 -9.92 9.03
C TYR A 61 -5.34 -11.18 9.26
N LEU A 62 -6.35 -11.13 10.13
CA LEU A 62 -7.07 -12.33 10.60
C LEU A 62 -8.41 -12.57 9.89
N GLY A 63 -8.89 -11.61 9.08
CA GLY A 63 -10.25 -11.61 8.55
C GLY A 63 -10.46 -12.40 7.27
N SER A 64 -9.40 -12.89 6.63
CA SER A 64 -9.45 -13.53 5.30
C SER A 64 -10.30 -14.81 5.24
N GLU A 65 -10.46 -15.53 6.37
CA GLU A 65 -11.32 -16.71 6.44
C GLU A 65 -12.80 -16.37 6.68
N GLU A 66 -13.12 -15.14 7.14
CA GLU A 66 -14.44 -14.66 7.51
C GLU A 66 -14.86 -13.41 6.70
N VAL A 67 -14.44 -13.31 5.44
CA VAL A 67 -14.60 -12.14 4.56
C VAL A 67 -16.06 -11.66 4.49
N GLU A 68 -17.02 -12.59 4.44
CA GLU A 68 -18.45 -12.28 4.36
C GLU A 68 -19.00 -11.59 5.64
N THR A 69 -18.29 -11.72 6.75
CA THR A 69 -18.64 -11.07 8.03
C THR A 69 -17.79 -9.81 8.25
N VAL A 70 -16.49 -9.92 7.99
CA VAL A 70 -15.50 -8.87 8.24
C VAL A 70 -15.65 -7.73 7.24
N GLY A 71 -15.75 -8.01 5.95
CA GLY A 71 -15.85 -7.01 4.90
C GLY A 71 -16.98 -5.99 5.11
N PRO A 72 -18.25 -6.43 5.29
CA PRO A 72 -19.35 -5.50 5.59
C PRO A 72 -19.16 -4.72 6.90
N ALA A 73 -18.46 -5.29 7.89
CA ALA A 73 -18.19 -4.61 9.15
C ALA A 73 -17.15 -3.49 8.97
N LEU A 74 -16.07 -3.76 8.22
CA LEU A 74 -15.05 -2.75 7.86
C LEU A 74 -15.64 -1.65 6.98
N MET A 75 -16.54 -1.97 6.05
CA MET A 75 -17.25 -0.98 5.23
C MET A 75 -17.96 0.11 6.06
N ASN A 76 -18.43 -0.21 7.27
CA ASN A 76 -19.05 0.80 8.13
C ASN A 76 -18.03 1.81 8.69
N LEU A 77 -16.75 1.47 8.76
CA LEU A 77 -15.69 2.37 9.22
C LEU A 77 -15.20 3.33 8.13
N LEU A 78 -15.62 3.17 6.88
CA LEU A 78 -15.28 4.10 5.81
C LEU A 78 -15.88 5.50 6.02
N ASP A 79 -16.89 5.63 6.89
CA ASP A 79 -17.52 6.88 7.30
C ASP A 79 -17.14 7.28 8.75
N ASP A 80 -16.08 6.69 9.34
CA ASP A 80 -15.64 7.02 10.70
C ASP A 80 -15.22 8.49 10.82
N GLU A 81 -15.46 9.10 11.99
CA GLU A 81 -15.07 10.49 12.24
C GLU A 81 -13.54 10.69 12.21
N GLU A 82 -12.78 9.67 12.60
CA GLU A 82 -11.31 9.71 12.67
C GLU A 82 -10.68 9.24 11.36
N GLU A 83 -9.83 10.09 10.76
CA GLU A 83 -9.19 9.78 9.47
C GLU A 83 -8.29 8.54 9.52
N LEU A 84 -7.62 8.27 10.66
CA LEU A 84 -6.81 7.07 10.82
C LEU A 84 -7.64 5.80 10.79
N VAL A 85 -8.86 5.82 11.37
CA VAL A 85 -9.76 4.67 11.34
C VAL A 85 -10.31 4.44 9.92
N ARG A 86 -10.66 5.52 9.18
CA ARG A 86 -11.10 5.39 7.78
C ARG A 86 -9.98 4.83 6.89
N SER A 87 -8.74 5.35 7.05
CA SER A 87 -7.56 4.90 6.32
C SER A 87 -7.31 3.42 6.53
N GLU A 88 -7.28 3.00 7.81
CA GLU A 88 -7.07 1.60 8.19
C GLU A 88 -8.17 0.68 7.67
N ALA A 89 -9.42 1.13 7.72
CA ALA A 89 -10.54 0.34 7.17
C ALA A 89 -10.42 0.12 5.65
N VAL A 90 -9.90 1.12 4.91
CA VAL A 90 -9.61 1.00 3.48
C VAL A 90 -8.53 -0.04 3.24
N GLU A 91 -7.42 0.02 3.98
CA GLU A 91 -6.30 -0.91 3.88
C GLU A 91 -6.72 -2.35 4.23
N ALA A 92 -7.40 -2.52 5.37
CA ALA A 92 -7.91 -3.82 5.79
C ALA A 92 -8.89 -4.46 4.78
N LEU A 93 -9.70 -3.65 4.08
CA LEU A 93 -10.56 -4.16 2.99
C LEU A 93 -9.75 -4.64 1.79
N GLY A 94 -8.59 -4.04 1.53
CA GLY A 94 -7.63 -4.51 0.55
C GLY A 94 -6.98 -5.82 0.96
N ASP A 95 -6.51 -5.91 2.19
CA ASP A 95 -5.80 -7.07 2.75
C ASP A 95 -6.66 -8.35 2.72
N ILE A 96 -7.97 -8.23 2.98
CA ILE A 96 -8.90 -9.36 2.89
C ILE A 96 -9.48 -9.56 1.48
N ASP A 97 -9.01 -8.85 0.47
CA ASP A 97 -9.49 -8.88 -0.95
C ASP A 97 -11.01 -8.67 -1.06
N TYR A 98 -11.57 -7.73 -0.27
CA TYR A 98 -13.01 -7.45 -0.29
C TYR A 98 -13.42 -6.58 -1.47
N THR A 99 -13.53 -7.16 -2.65
CA THR A 99 -13.85 -6.44 -3.90
C THR A 99 -15.20 -5.69 -3.92
N PRO A 100 -16.24 -6.01 -3.11
CA PRO A 100 -17.44 -5.18 -3.04
C PRO A 100 -17.20 -3.75 -2.53
N ALA A 101 -16.04 -3.47 -1.88
CA ALA A 101 -15.67 -2.14 -1.39
C ALA A 101 -15.22 -1.16 -2.50
N VAL A 102 -14.90 -1.63 -3.70
CA VAL A 102 -14.26 -0.83 -4.76
C VAL A 102 -14.97 0.50 -5.03
N GLU A 103 -16.30 0.50 -5.19
CA GLU A 103 -17.04 1.75 -5.48
C GLU A 103 -16.98 2.75 -4.31
N SER A 104 -17.00 2.27 -3.07
CA SER A 104 -16.88 3.12 -1.88
C SER A 104 -15.46 3.68 -1.74
N ILE A 105 -14.44 2.86 -2.03
CA ILE A 105 -13.04 3.29 -2.02
C ILE A 105 -12.77 4.30 -3.14
N GLU A 106 -13.32 4.12 -4.35
CA GLU A 106 -13.27 5.11 -5.41
C GLU A 106 -13.94 6.45 -5.01
N TYR A 107 -15.01 6.38 -4.21
CA TYR A 107 -15.65 7.58 -3.66
C TYR A 107 -14.73 8.29 -2.67
N LEU A 108 -14.09 7.55 -1.74
CA LEU A 108 -13.14 8.12 -0.79
C LEU A 108 -11.93 8.76 -1.49
N LEU A 109 -11.35 8.09 -2.49
CA LEU A 109 -10.26 8.67 -3.29
C LEU A 109 -10.62 10.05 -3.86
N ARG A 110 -11.87 10.24 -4.28
CA ARG A 110 -12.30 11.51 -4.88
C ARG A 110 -12.77 12.55 -3.88
N LYS A 111 -13.17 12.18 -2.66
CA LYS A 111 -13.99 13.04 -1.81
C LYS A 111 -13.57 13.11 -0.35
N ASP A 112 -12.76 12.19 0.14
CA ASP A 112 -12.33 12.27 1.54
C ASP A 112 -11.54 13.56 1.78
N PRO A 113 -11.78 14.29 2.88
CA PRO A 113 -11.03 15.50 3.19
C PRO A 113 -9.55 15.21 3.53
N SER A 114 -9.24 14.01 4.04
CA SER A 114 -7.88 13.62 4.41
C SER A 114 -7.10 13.09 3.20
N ALA A 115 -5.92 13.66 2.95
CA ALA A 115 -5.00 13.16 1.95
C ALA A 115 -4.51 11.74 2.29
N LEU A 116 -4.39 11.41 3.58
CA LEU A 116 -4.03 10.08 4.04
C LEU A 116 -5.06 9.04 3.54
N VAL A 117 -6.34 9.27 3.80
CA VAL A 117 -7.41 8.35 3.36
C VAL A 117 -7.45 8.23 1.84
N ARG A 118 -7.27 9.36 1.11
CA ARG A 118 -7.20 9.31 -0.36
C ARG A 118 -5.99 8.52 -0.86
N ALA A 119 -4.84 8.61 -0.16
CA ALA A 119 -3.64 7.85 -0.51
C ALA A 119 -3.85 6.34 -0.31
N SER A 120 -4.35 5.92 0.87
CA SER A 120 -4.72 4.53 1.13
C SER A 120 -5.77 4.01 0.13
N ALA A 121 -6.76 4.86 -0.23
CA ALA A 121 -7.75 4.50 -1.24
C ALA A 121 -7.13 4.28 -2.62
N ALA A 122 -6.18 5.14 -3.04
CA ALA A 122 -5.48 4.97 -4.32
C ALA A 122 -4.67 3.67 -4.35
N GLU A 123 -3.95 3.35 -3.28
CA GLU A 123 -3.15 2.14 -3.14
C GLU A 123 -4.02 0.88 -3.14
N THR A 124 -5.02 0.84 -2.27
CA THR A 124 -5.93 -0.31 -2.11
C THR A 124 -6.67 -0.65 -3.41
N LEU A 125 -7.08 0.36 -4.20
CA LEU A 125 -7.67 0.11 -5.52
C LEU A 125 -6.73 -0.66 -6.44
N GLY A 126 -5.43 -0.43 -6.35
CA GLY A 126 -4.41 -1.18 -7.09
C GLY A 126 -4.39 -2.66 -6.72
N TYR A 127 -4.45 -2.97 -5.43
CA TYR A 127 -4.44 -4.36 -4.93
C TYR A 127 -5.75 -5.11 -5.20
N LEU A 128 -6.90 -4.45 -5.10
CA LEU A 128 -8.20 -5.07 -5.38
C LEU A 128 -8.39 -5.48 -6.86
N GLY A 129 -7.46 -5.13 -7.74
CA GLY A 129 -7.33 -5.69 -9.08
C GLY A 129 -8.46 -5.34 -10.07
N LYS A 130 -9.25 -4.30 -9.83
CA LYS A 130 -10.38 -3.93 -10.70
C LYS A 130 -10.00 -2.81 -11.67
N SER A 131 -9.84 -3.16 -12.95
CA SER A 131 -9.47 -2.21 -14.01
C SER A 131 -10.45 -1.04 -14.18
N GLN A 132 -11.67 -1.13 -13.67
CA GLN A 132 -12.63 -0.01 -13.65
C GLN A 132 -12.11 1.21 -12.87
N ALA A 133 -11.28 0.99 -11.82
CA ALA A 133 -10.72 2.06 -11.00
C ALA A 133 -9.67 2.92 -11.74
N ILE A 134 -9.13 2.46 -12.87
CA ILE A 134 -8.10 3.19 -13.64
C ILE A 134 -8.53 4.63 -13.94
N ASN A 135 -9.77 4.85 -14.34
CA ASN A 135 -10.23 6.21 -14.65
C ASN A 135 -10.22 7.12 -13.42
N THR A 136 -10.61 6.62 -12.24
CA THR A 136 -10.60 7.40 -11.01
C THR A 136 -9.16 7.70 -10.57
N LEU A 137 -8.26 6.73 -10.66
CA LEU A 137 -6.84 6.90 -10.39
C LEU A 137 -6.19 7.92 -11.33
N GLU A 138 -6.51 7.89 -12.63
CA GLU A 138 -6.02 8.89 -13.60
C GLU A 138 -6.47 10.32 -13.27
N LEU A 139 -7.69 10.50 -12.79
CA LEU A 139 -8.17 11.81 -12.36
C LEU A 139 -7.35 12.33 -11.18
N SER A 140 -7.07 11.51 -10.18
CA SER A 140 -6.23 11.88 -9.03
C SER A 140 -4.77 12.13 -9.45
N LEU A 141 -4.20 11.28 -10.31
CA LEU A 141 -2.84 11.45 -10.84
C LEU A 141 -2.65 12.81 -11.53
N LEU A 142 -3.64 13.27 -12.29
CA LEU A 142 -3.54 14.46 -13.12
C LEU A 142 -4.03 15.73 -12.44
N ASP A 143 -4.70 15.64 -11.29
CA ASP A 143 -5.13 16.83 -10.54
C ASP A 143 -3.92 17.52 -9.93
N THR A 144 -3.65 18.74 -10.37
CA THR A 144 -2.53 19.56 -9.87
C THR A 144 -2.73 20.07 -8.45
N ASN A 145 -3.95 19.99 -7.90
CA ASN A 145 -4.28 20.38 -6.53
C ASN A 145 -4.27 19.19 -5.57
N GLU A 146 -4.13 17.97 -6.09
CA GLU A 146 -4.07 16.76 -5.26
C GLU A 146 -2.71 16.64 -4.58
N ASP A 147 -2.70 16.03 -3.39
CA ASP A 147 -1.49 15.72 -2.63
C ASP A 147 -0.54 14.84 -3.46
N GLU A 148 0.76 15.12 -3.35
CA GLU A 148 1.78 14.43 -4.15
C GLU A 148 1.82 12.92 -3.85
N ALA A 149 1.62 12.52 -2.60
CA ALA A 149 1.59 11.10 -2.22
C ALA A 149 0.40 10.37 -2.86
N VAL A 150 -0.80 10.99 -2.85
CA VAL A 150 -1.97 10.43 -3.53
C VAL A 150 -1.71 10.21 -5.02
N ARG A 151 -1.04 11.18 -5.66
CA ARG A 151 -0.67 11.08 -7.09
C ARG A 151 0.35 9.97 -7.35
N CYS A 152 1.31 9.76 -6.43
CA CYS A 152 2.28 8.67 -6.49
C CYS A 152 1.58 7.31 -6.39
N TYR A 153 0.72 7.10 -5.38
CA TYR A 153 -0.04 5.86 -5.24
C TYR A 153 -0.97 5.62 -6.43
N ALA A 154 -1.61 6.67 -6.96
CA ALA A 154 -2.42 6.55 -8.17
C ALA A 154 -1.59 6.09 -9.38
N ALA A 155 -0.37 6.61 -9.57
CA ALA A 155 0.52 6.19 -10.65
C ALA A 155 0.96 4.72 -10.51
N ASN A 156 1.33 4.29 -9.30
CA ASN A 156 1.68 2.90 -8.99
C ASN A 156 0.50 1.97 -9.29
N SER A 157 -0.68 2.28 -8.77
CA SER A 157 -1.90 1.48 -8.92
C SER A 157 -2.37 1.36 -10.37
N ILE A 158 -2.18 2.40 -11.19
CA ILE A 158 -2.39 2.31 -12.64
C ILE A 158 -1.45 1.28 -13.26
N GLY A 159 -0.20 1.19 -12.79
CA GLY A 159 0.74 0.14 -13.21
C GLY A 159 0.24 -1.25 -12.86
N LEU A 160 -0.29 -1.44 -11.63
CA LEU A 160 -0.80 -2.73 -11.16
C LEU A 160 -2.04 -3.21 -11.94
N LEU A 161 -2.98 -2.29 -12.20
CA LEU A 161 -4.25 -2.58 -12.87
C LEU A 161 -4.15 -2.59 -14.39
N GLY A 162 -3.11 -1.96 -14.91
CA GLY A 162 -2.97 -1.66 -16.34
C GLY A 162 -2.59 -2.85 -17.19
N THR A 163 -2.61 -2.60 -18.48
CA THR A 163 -2.14 -3.52 -19.50
C THR A 163 -1.19 -2.76 -20.42
N PRO A 164 -0.37 -3.44 -21.24
CA PRO A 164 0.56 -2.77 -22.16
C PRO A 164 -0.09 -1.72 -23.09
N GLN A 165 -1.40 -1.80 -23.30
CA GLN A 165 -2.14 -0.83 -24.10
C GLN A 165 -2.16 0.57 -23.49
N LEU A 166 -1.88 0.71 -22.17
CA LEU A 166 -1.76 2.02 -21.51
C LEU A 166 -0.40 2.71 -21.75
N LEU A 167 0.62 2.01 -22.22
CA LEU A 167 1.98 2.57 -22.38
C LEU A 167 2.03 3.89 -23.15
N PRO A 168 1.32 4.09 -24.31
CA PRO A 168 1.32 5.37 -25.00
C PRO A 168 0.70 6.51 -24.17
N LYS A 169 -0.28 6.20 -23.32
CA LYS A 169 -0.94 7.17 -22.46
C LYS A 169 -0.04 7.59 -21.31
N LEU A 170 0.64 6.62 -20.66
CA LEU A 170 1.62 6.89 -19.61
C LEU A 170 2.83 7.69 -20.13
N GLU A 171 3.28 7.44 -21.36
CA GLU A 171 4.32 8.26 -22.00
C GLU A 171 3.88 9.72 -22.15
N ASN A 172 2.61 9.98 -22.52
CA ASN A 172 2.08 11.33 -22.58
C ASN A 172 2.07 12.02 -21.20
N TYR A 173 1.76 11.26 -20.13
CA TYR A 173 1.81 11.78 -18.76
C TYR A 173 3.24 12.15 -18.34
N LEU A 174 4.23 11.30 -18.64
CA LEU A 174 5.65 11.60 -18.37
C LEU A 174 6.14 12.89 -19.05
N ASN A 175 5.58 13.22 -20.21
CA ASN A 175 5.93 14.44 -20.97
C ASN A 175 5.20 15.69 -20.44
N SER A 176 4.30 15.55 -19.45
CA SER A 176 3.65 16.68 -18.81
C SER A 176 4.42 17.22 -17.61
N GLU A 177 3.97 18.35 -17.06
CA GLU A 177 4.55 18.92 -15.83
C GLU A 177 4.05 18.16 -14.60
N LEU A 178 4.82 17.12 -14.20
CA LEU A 178 4.58 16.34 -13.00
C LEU A 178 5.77 16.44 -12.04
N PRO A 179 5.56 16.30 -10.72
CA PRO A 179 6.63 16.11 -9.74
C PRO A 179 7.55 14.95 -10.12
N LEU A 180 8.81 14.99 -9.68
CA LEU A 180 9.78 13.93 -9.99
C LEU A 180 9.40 12.59 -9.34
N SER A 181 8.82 12.61 -8.16
CA SER A 181 8.28 11.45 -7.45
C SER A 181 7.20 10.73 -8.28
N VAL A 182 6.22 11.48 -8.77
CA VAL A 182 5.16 10.95 -9.64
C VAL A 182 5.72 10.42 -10.97
N LYS A 183 6.74 11.08 -11.54
CA LYS A 183 7.44 10.56 -12.74
C LYS A 183 8.18 9.27 -12.45
N ALA A 184 8.79 9.14 -11.27
CA ALA A 184 9.47 7.90 -10.88
C ALA A 184 8.46 6.73 -10.78
N GLU A 185 7.30 6.95 -10.17
CA GLU A 185 6.22 5.96 -10.12
C GLU A 185 5.72 5.56 -11.53
N LEU A 186 5.50 6.53 -12.40
CA LEU A 186 5.11 6.25 -13.79
C LEU A 186 6.17 5.45 -14.56
N LEU A 187 7.45 5.66 -14.31
CA LEU A 187 8.53 4.86 -14.89
C LEU A 187 8.49 3.42 -14.37
N GLY A 188 8.27 3.23 -13.07
CA GLY A 188 8.05 1.90 -12.48
C GLY A 188 6.82 1.21 -13.06
N ALA A 189 5.69 1.91 -13.15
CA ALA A 189 4.47 1.41 -13.77
C ALA A 189 4.68 0.99 -15.22
N LYS A 190 5.38 1.80 -16.02
CA LYS A 190 5.71 1.47 -17.43
C LYS A 190 6.62 0.25 -17.54
N TYR A 191 7.63 0.14 -16.68
CA TYR A 191 8.47 -1.04 -16.62
C TYR A 191 7.65 -2.29 -16.34
N TRP A 192 6.75 -2.24 -15.37
CA TRP A 192 5.85 -3.34 -15.01
C TRP A 192 4.95 -3.74 -16.19
N LEU A 193 4.44 -2.76 -16.94
CA LEU A 193 3.62 -2.98 -18.14
C LEU A 193 4.42 -3.42 -19.38
N GLY A 194 5.73 -3.62 -19.27
CA GLY A 194 6.58 -4.21 -20.30
C GLY A 194 7.51 -3.26 -21.05
N ALA A 195 7.53 -1.95 -20.73
CA ALA A 195 8.52 -1.00 -21.27
C ALA A 195 9.85 -1.11 -20.51
N LYS A 196 10.51 -2.25 -20.65
CA LYS A 196 11.70 -2.61 -19.85
C LYS A 196 12.87 -1.62 -19.97
N GLU A 197 13.00 -0.92 -21.09
CA GLU A 197 14.02 0.14 -21.32
C GLU A 197 13.83 1.35 -20.39
N ASP A 198 12.63 1.57 -19.84
CA ASP A 198 12.35 2.74 -18.99
C ASP A 198 13.01 2.64 -17.61
N ILE A 199 13.41 1.44 -17.16
CA ILE A 199 14.14 1.26 -15.90
C ILE A 199 15.46 2.04 -15.89
N ALA A 200 16.12 2.17 -17.02
CA ALA A 200 17.34 2.96 -17.13
C ALA A 200 17.11 4.46 -16.83
N LYS A 201 15.92 4.98 -17.15
CA LYS A 201 15.55 6.37 -16.81
C LYS A 201 15.35 6.51 -15.28
N LEU A 202 14.73 5.51 -14.63
CA LEU A 202 14.57 5.50 -13.17
C LEU A 202 15.93 5.42 -12.45
N VAL A 203 16.84 4.55 -12.92
CA VAL A 203 18.21 4.45 -12.37
C VAL A 203 18.98 5.75 -12.56
N ASN A 204 18.80 6.48 -13.66
CA ASN A 204 19.39 7.80 -13.86
C ASN A 204 18.83 8.88 -12.92
N LEU A 205 17.58 8.79 -12.51
CA LEU A 205 17.01 9.66 -11.47
C LEU A 205 17.66 9.33 -10.12
N LEU A 206 17.80 8.06 -9.78
CA LEU A 206 18.44 7.59 -8.54
C LEU A 206 19.90 8.10 -8.43
N ASP A 207 20.69 8.04 -9.49
CA ASP A 207 22.09 8.49 -9.49
C ASP A 207 22.26 9.98 -9.11
N LYS A 208 21.22 10.79 -9.34
CA LYS A 208 21.20 12.25 -9.10
C LYS A 208 20.38 12.67 -7.89
N ALA A 209 19.69 11.72 -7.24
CA ALA A 209 18.76 11.98 -6.17
C ALA A 209 19.46 12.49 -4.90
N ASP A 210 18.77 13.32 -4.12
CA ASP A 210 19.06 13.50 -2.69
C ASP A 210 18.60 12.25 -1.90
N GLU A 211 18.76 12.27 -0.59
CA GLU A 211 18.50 11.08 0.23
C GLU A 211 17.01 10.68 0.22
N ASP A 212 16.11 11.65 0.39
CA ASP A 212 14.66 11.39 0.44
C ASP A 212 14.14 10.85 -0.90
N PHE A 213 14.56 11.46 -2.00
CA PHE A 213 14.17 10.99 -3.33
C PHE A 213 14.82 9.66 -3.70
N ALA A 214 16.07 9.42 -3.24
CA ALA A 214 16.71 8.11 -3.39
C ALA A 214 15.93 7.02 -2.65
N GLN A 215 15.50 7.28 -1.42
CA GLN A 215 14.67 6.37 -0.64
C GLN A 215 13.37 6.02 -1.39
N HIS A 216 12.69 7.02 -1.94
CA HIS A 216 11.47 6.81 -2.73
C HIS A 216 11.72 5.91 -3.97
N ILE A 217 12.76 6.20 -4.75
CA ILE A 217 13.10 5.38 -5.92
C ILE A 217 13.50 3.95 -5.53
N LEU A 218 14.23 3.78 -4.43
CA LEU A 218 14.60 2.46 -3.93
C LEU A 218 13.37 1.65 -3.51
N THR A 219 12.33 2.29 -2.98
CA THR A 219 11.05 1.61 -2.70
C THR A 219 10.41 1.08 -3.99
N ILE A 220 10.34 1.90 -5.04
CA ILE A 220 9.85 1.46 -6.36
C ILE A 220 10.67 0.27 -6.90
N LEU A 221 12.01 0.36 -6.83
CA LEU A 221 12.88 -0.72 -7.32
C LEU A 221 12.75 -2.00 -6.50
N THR A 222 12.56 -1.89 -5.18
CA THR A 222 12.29 -3.04 -4.30
C THR A 222 10.99 -3.73 -4.70
N ASP A 223 9.93 -2.97 -4.85
CA ASP A 223 8.62 -3.45 -5.29
C ASP A 223 8.71 -4.20 -6.63
N LEU A 224 9.42 -3.61 -7.60
CA LEU A 224 9.61 -4.25 -8.91
C LEU A 224 10.40 -5.55 -8.79
N ALA A 225 11.44 -5.58 -7.94
CA ALA A 225 12.27 -6.77 -7.74
C ALA A 225 11.52 -7.90 -7.01
N GLU A 226 10.69 -7.56 -6.02
CA GLU A 226 9.92 -8.53 -5.23
C GLU A 226 8.73 -9.13 -6.00
N ARG A 227 8.19 -8.41 -6.97
CA ARG A 227 7.05 -8.87 -7.80
C ARG A 227 7.46 -9.78 -8.95
N GLU A 228 8.72 -9.77 -9.37
CA GLU A 228 9.21 -10.64 -10.44
C GLU A 228 9.62 -12.00 -9.87
N GLU A 229 9.14 -13.11 -10.46
CA GLU A 229 9.59 -14.48 -10.11
C GLU A 229 11.09 -14.68 -10.39
N GLN A 230 11.64 -13.95 -11.36
CA GLN A 230 13.06 -13.86 -11.68
C GLN A 230 13.39 -12.41 -12.01
N PRO A 231 13.96 -11.65 -11.06
CA PRO A 231 14.26 -10.24 -11.27
C PRO A 231 15.19 -10.04 -12.47
N THR A 232 14.76 -9.24 -13.44
CA THR A 232 15.54 -8.92 -14.63
C THR A 232 16.12 -7.50 -14.59
N LEU A 233 15.89 -6.78 -13.49
CA LEU A 233 16.30 -5.38 -13.31
C LEU A 233 17.77 -5.11 -13.68
N ALA A 234 18.69 -5.96 -13.20
CA ALA A 234 20.13 -5.81 -13.51
C ALA A 234 20.44 -5.99 -14.99
N LYS A 235 19.69 -6.85 -15.70
CA LYS A 235 19.82 -7.05 -17.14
C LYS A 235 19.27 -5.87 -17.92
N ASP A 236 18.13 -5.34 -17.49
CA ASP A 236 17.42 -4.26 -18.17
C ASP A 236 18.05 -2.88 -17.87
N ALA A 237 18.76 -2.76 -16.72
CA ALA A 237 19.53 -1.57 -16.34
C ALA A 237 20.98 -1.92 -15.96
N PRO A 238 21.90 -1.99 -16.92
CA PRO A 238 23.30 -2.40 -16.66
C PRO A 238 24.06 -1.51 -15.65
N ASP A 239 23.64 -0.27 -15.46
CA ASP A 239 24.22 0.66 -14.49
C ASP A 239 23.66 0.50 -13.06
N LEU A 240 22.65 -0.34 -12.85
CA LEU A 240 21.93 -0.46 -11.59
C LEU A 240 22.88 -0.79 -10.42
N GLU A 241 23.71 -1.83 -10.55
CA GLU A 241 24.64 -2.23 -9.51
C GLU A 241 25.58 -1.08 -9.11
N ARG A 242 26.17 -0.40 -10.11
CA ARG A 242 27.06 0.75 -9.88
C ARG A 242 26.36 1.85 -9.09
N VAL A 243 25.13 2.18 -9.49
CA VAL A 243 24.34 3.25 -8.85
C VAL A 243 23.92 2.86 -7.43
N LEU A 244 23.44 1.64 -7.22
CA LEU A 244 23.06 1.15 -5.88
C LEU A 244 24.26 1.17 -4.91
N ARG A 245 25.44 0.72 -5.34
CA ARG A 245 26.66 0.81 -4.52
C ARG A 245 27.07 2.26 -4.23
N ALA A 246 26.88 3.16 -5.16
CA ALA A 246 27.16 4.60 -4.95
C ALA A 246 26.17 5.21 -3.93
N ILE A 247 24.88 4.86 -3.99
CA ILE A 247 23.84 5.29 -3.05
C ILE A 247 24.12 4.72 -1.64
N ALA A 248 24.46 3.45 -1.52
CA ALA A 248 24.82 2.82 -0.25
C ALA A 248 26.01 3.51 0.45
N ASN A 249 27.01 3.94 -0.33
CA ASN A 249 28.15 4.69 0.20
C ASN A 249 27.81 6.16 0.55
N ARG A 250 26.89 6.77 -0.20
CA ARG A 250 26.52 8.20 -0.04
C ARG A 250 25.54 8.42 1.08
N PHE A 251 24.61 7.50 1.30
CA PHE A 251 23.49 7.60 2.25
C PHE A 251 23.43 6.35 3.16
N PRO A 252 24.10 6.37 4.33
CA PRO A 252 24.24 5.19 5.19
C PRO A 252 22.89 4.61 5.69
N PHE A 253 21.86 5.44 5.92
CA PHE A 253 20.55 4.97 6.37
C PHE A 253 19.74 4.31 5.24
N THR A 254 19.80 4.87 4.06
CA THR A 254 19.13 4.36 2.83
C THR A 254 19.90 3.19 2.21
N GLY A 255 21.20 3.05 2.53
CA GLY A 255 22.10 2.06 1.96
C GLY A 255 21.67 0.61 2.17
N ASN A 256 21.06 0.29 3.31
CA ASN A 256 20.57 -1.07 3.57
C ASN A 256 19.53 -1.54 2.54
N GLN A 257 18.67 -0.62 2.07
CA GLN A 257 17.68 -0.96 1.04
C GLN A 257 18.36 -1.17 -0.33
N ALA A 258 19.35 -0.36 -0.66
CA ALA A 258 20.15 -0.55 -1.89
C ALA A 258 20.87 -1.90 -1.89
N GLU A 259 21.42 -2.33 -0.74
CA GLU A 259 22.04 -3.65 -0.57
C GLU A 259 21.02 -4.80 -0.70
N LYS A 260 19.80 -4.61 -0.17
CA LYS A 260 18.70 -5.57 -0.34
C LYS A 260 18.36 -5.78 -1.81
N ILE A 261 18.25 -4.70 -2.59
CA ILE A 261 17.96 -4.78 -4.04
C ILE A 261 19.09 -5.51 -4.75
N LEU A 262 20.37 -5.21 -4.44
CA LEU A 262 21.51 -5.94 -5.00
C LEU A 262 21.39 -7.45 -4.77
N ALA A 263 21.03 -7.86 -3.54
CA ALA A 263 20.87 -9.28 -3.21
C ALA A 263 19.67 -9.95 -3.92
N LEU A 264 18.66 -9.18 -4.34
CA LEU A 264 17.51 -9.69 -5.09
C LEU A 264 17.80 -9.79 -6.60
N THR A 265 18.81 -9.06 -7.09
CA THR A 265 19.13 -8.96 -8.54
C THR A 265 20.35 -9.75 -8.95
N ASP A 266 21.12 -10.32 -8.01
CA ASP A 266 22.24 -11.26 -8.24
C ASP A 266 21.70 -12.68 -8.51
#